data_a50683f8c140dfdb71a5f8f8b7e6f675
#
_entry.id   a50683f8c140dfdb71a5f8f8b7e6f675
#
_cell.length_a   1.000
_cell.length_b   1.000
_cell.length_c   1.000
_cell.angle_alpha   90.00
_cell.angle_beta   90.00
_cell.angle_gamma   90.00
#
_symmetry.space_group_name_H-M   'P 1'
#
loop_
_entity.id
_entity.type
_entity.pdbx_description
1 polymer ?
#
loop_
_entity_poly.entity_id
_entity_poly.type
_entity_poly.pdbx_seq_one_letter_code
_entity_poly.pdbx_strand_id
1 'polypeptide(L)'
;MVNIDGTFGFDFLLGTLSNDTMRGFAGNDTIQGLGGNDRIFGDRENDLLAGNEGADTLSGGQGSDTIYGGQDSDWIFGDRGNDLLIGGEGGDILTGGAGEDLFVMEKTAAASTITEADIITDFGNGNDKIVLTDGMKFSDLDLSVADNQTIMKDKNSGNYLGVVSGNSNLTESNFMSLFGGIDRGQLLPISVNTIIADRAIGLEVAQTPQEQATGLMFRTELPDDRGMFFPIEPPRNVRFWMKNVLIELDMVFLREGVVQAIIPNVPPCFSETCPNYGPDVPVDGVIELRGGRAAQLGLKVGDLIPNLP
;
A
#
# COMPACT_ATOMS: atom_id res chain seq x y z
N MET A 1 -25.66 -10.10 -3.76
CA MET A 1 -24.52 -10.69 -4.49
C MET A 1 -24.56 -10.20 -5.91
N VAL A 2 -23.57 -9.44 -6.33
CA VAL A 2 -23.40 -8.96 -7.70
C VAL A 2 -22.07 -9.50 -8.22
N ASN A 3 -22.00 -9.80 -9.52
CA ASN A 3 -20.73 -10.07 -10.19
C ASN A 3 -20.30 -8.78 -10.87
N ILE A 4 -19.07 -8.34 -10.62
CA ILE A 4 -18.49 -7.11 -11.17
C ILE A 4 -17.17 -7.51 -11.83
N ASP A 5 -17.18 -7.54 -13.15
CA ASP A 5 -16.02 -7.91 -13.95
C ASP A 5 -15.40 -6.66 -14.58
N GLY A 6 -14.09 -6.55 -14.51
CA GLY A 6 -13.28 -5.57 -15.21
C GLY A 6 -13.02 -5.93 -16.66
N THR A 7 -11.95 -5.39 -17.20
CA THR A 7 -11.52 -5.55 -18.60
C THR A 7 -10.12 -6.20 -18.67
N PHE A 8 -9.41 -6.07 -19.79
CA PHE A 8 -7.99 -6.43 -19.89
C PHE A 8 -7.06 -5.20 -19.79
N GLY A 9 -7.49 -4.17 -19.13
CA GLY A 9 -6.71 -2.95 -18.87
C GLY A 9 -7.10 -2.44 -17.51
N PHE A 10 -6.45 -1.38 -17.06
CA PHE A 10 -6.74 -0.79 -15.76
C PHE A 10 -8.23 -0.55 -15.53
N ASP A 11 -8.72 -1.01 -14.38
CA ASP A 11 -10.09 -0.81 -13.92
C ASP A 11 -10.13 -0.22 -12.51
N PHE A 12 -11.19 0.52 -12.24
CA PHE A 12 -11.58 0.88 -10.88
C PHE A 12 -12.96 0.26 -10.61
N LEU A 13 -12.97 -0.81 -9.79
CA LEU A 13 -14.18 -1.56 -9.49
C LEU A 13 -14.65 -1.24 -8.06
N LEU A 14 -15.91 -0.94 -7.92
CA LEU A 14 -16.54 -0.67 -6.64
C LEU A 14 -17.69 -1.64 -6.42
N GLY A 15 -17.65 -2.37 -5.31
CA GLY A 15 -18.68 -3.29 -4.85
C GLY A 15 -19.89 -2.58 -4.26
N THR A 16 -20.66 -3.31 -3.52
CA THR A 16 -21.88 -2.83 -2.83
C THR A 16 -21.76 -3.03 -1.30
N LEU A 17 -22.84 -2.90 -0.57
CA LEU A 17 -22.92 -3.26 0.86
C LEU A 17 -23.40 -4.71 1.07
N SER A 18 -23.23 -5.57 0.10
CA SER A 18 -23.67 -6.98 0.13
C SER A 18 -22.61 -7.85 -0.51
N ASN A 19 -22.56 -9.11 -0.14
CA ASN A 19 -21.61 -10.07 -0.67
C ASN A 19 -21.54 -10.04 -2.19
N ASP A 20 -20.35 -9.71 -2.74
CA ASP A 20 -20.11 -9.57 -4.16
C ASP A 20 -19.02 -10.53 -4.64
N THR A 21 -18.90 -10.68 -5.96
CA THR A 21 -17.75 -11.34 -6.58
C THR A 21 -17.18 -10.39 -7.62
N MET A 22 -15.90 -10.03 -7.48
CA MET A 22 -15.26 -9.01 -8.27
C MET A 22 -13.99 -9.55 -8.92
N ARG A 23 -13.71 -9.16 -10.16
CA ARG A 23 -12.54 -9.65 -10.88
C ARG A 23 -11.96 -8.55 -11.77
N GLY A 24 -10.64 -8.30 -11.64
CA GLY A 24 -9.90 -7.34 -12.47
C GLY A 24 -9.55 -7.89 -13.85
N PHE A 25 -9.10 -9.14 -13.94
CA PHE A 25 -8.54 -9.87 -15.09
C PHE A 25 -7.10 -9.51 -15.43
N ALA A 26 -6.84 -8.39 -16.05
CA ALA A 26 -5.49 -7.98 -16.43
C ALA A 26 -5.39 -6.46 -16.49
N GLY A 27 -4.26 -5.94 -16.06
CA GLY A 27 -4.06 -4.53 -15.85
C GLY A 27 -3.85 -4.27 -14.36
N ASN A 28 -3.32 -3.10 -14.03
CA ASN A 28 -3.12 -2.74 -12.65
C ASN A 28 -4.45 -2.19 -12.08
N ASP A 29 -5.23 -3.04 -11.44
CA ASP A 29 -6.60 -2.71 -11.07
C ASP A 29 -6.70 -2.16 -9.64
N THR A 30 -7.77 -1.42 -9.37
CA THR A 30 -8.15 -1.00 -8.03
C THR A 30 -9.54 -1.51 -7.74
N ILE A 31 -9.68 -2.38 -6.74
CA ILE A 31 -10.94 -3.06 -6.44
C ILE A 31 -11.28 -2.87 -4.96
N GLN A 32 -12.52 -2.42 -4.68
CA GLN A 32 -13.04 -2.22 -3.33
C GLN A 32 -14.36 -2.96 -3.15
N GLY A 33 -14.44 -3.88 -2.18
CA GLY A 33 -15.65 -4.64 -1.84
C GLY A 33 -16.72 -3.78 -1.20
N LEU A 34 -16.35 -2.89 -0.30
CA LEU A 34 -17.14 -2.02 0.58
C LEU A 34 -17.72 -2.76 1.77
N GLY A 35 -18.75 -3.57 1.62
CA GLY A 35 -19.32 -4.28 2.76
C GLY A 35 -20.07 -5.55 2.38
N GLY A 36 -20.12 -6.47 3.32
CA GLY A 36 -20.57 -7.84 3.05
C GLY A 36 -19.36 -8.76 2.91
N ASN A 37 -19.59 -10.06 2.75
CA ASN A 37 -18.50 -11.02 2.60
C ASN A 37 -18.22 -11.22 1.11
N ASP A 38 -17.17 -10.58 0.64
CA ASP A 38 -16.84 -10.47 -0.78
C ASP A 38 -15.82 -11.51 -1.26
N ARG A 39 -15.74 -11.70 -2.57
CA ARG A 39 -14.67 -12.42 -3.24
C ARG A 39 -14.06 -11.53 -4.28
N ILE A 40 -12.78 -11.19 -4.08
CA ILE A 40 -12.05 -10.22 -4.91
C ILE A 40 -10.82 -10.89 -5.52
N PHE A 41 -10.68 -10.76 -6.84
CA PHE A 41 -9.58 -11.31 -7.61
C PHE A 41 -8.94 -10.19 -8.45
N GLY A 42 -7.65 -9.93 -8.27
CA GLY A 42 -6.88 -9.04 -9.12
C GLY A 42 -6.56 -9.70 -10.46
N ASP A 43 -6.12 -10.95 -10.41
CA ASP A 43 -5.73 -11.86 -11.49
C ASP A 43 -4.32 -11.57 -12.06
N ARG A 44 -4.05 -10.62 -12.89
CA ARG A 44 -2.73 -10.33 -13.50
C ARG A 44 -2.34 -8.89 -13.34
N GLU A 45 -0.96 -8.66 -13.37
CA GLU A 45 -0.31 -7.39 -13.12
C GLU A 45 -0.56 -6.94 -11.67
N ASN A 46 -0.19 -5.69 -11.33
CA ASN A 46 -0.11 -5.27 -9.95
C ASN A 46 -1.38 -4.56 -9.50
N ASP A 47 -2.07 -5.16 -8.57
CA ASP A 47 -3.41 -4.77 -8.17
C ASP A 47 -3.45 -4.16 -6.76
N LEU A 48 -4.50 -3.41 -6.52
CA LEU A 48 -4.80 -2.80 -5.24
C LEU A 48 -6.20 -3.24 -4.80
N LEU A 49 -6.25 -4.14 -3.82
CA LEU A 49 -7.48 -4.79 -3.38
C LEU A 49 -7.84 -4.36 -1.96
N ALA A 50 -9.11 -4.09 -1.70
CA ALA A 50 -9.63 -3.83 -0.36
C ALA A 50 -10.99 -4.52 -0.16
N GLY A 51 -11.09 -5.39 0.87
CA GLY A 51 -12.35 -6.02 1.30
C GLY A 51 -13.25 -5.00 1.97
N ASN A 52 -12.77 -4.30 2.98
CA ASN A 52 -13.38 -3.32 3.87
C ASN A 52 -14.22 -3.97 4.99
N GLU A 53 -15.59 -3.91 4.99
CA GLU A 53 -16.43 -4.47 6.05
C GLU A 53 -16.90 -5.89 5.70
N GLY A 54 -16.65 -6.86 6.56
CA GLY A 54 -17.10 -8.25 6.41
C GLY A 54 -15.97 -9.24 6.20
N ALA A 55 -16.30 -10.53 6.32
CA ALA A 55 -15.32 -11.60 6.18
C ALA A 55 -15.08 -11.92 4.69
N ASP A 56 -13.98 -11.40 4.14
CA ASP A 56 -13.69 -11.39 2.73
C ASP A 56 -12.72 -12.50 2.30
N THR A 57 -12.64 -12.73 0.99
CA THR A 57 -11.62 -13.56 0.36
C THR A 57 -10.98 -12.78 -0.77
N LEU A 58 -9.71 -12.44 -0.63
CA LEU A 58 -8.95 -11.64 -1.57
C LEU A 58 -7.79 -12.45 -2.15
N SER A 59 -7.57 -12.37 -3.46
CA SER A 59 -6.44 -12.98 -4.17
C SER A 59 -5.84 -11.94 -5.11
N GLY A 60 -4.56 -11.62 -4.93
CA GLY A 60 -3.81 -10.73 -5.81
C GLY A 60 -3.64 -11.36 -7.19
N GLY A 61 -2.95 -12.48 -7.26
CA GLY A 61 -2.81 -13.27 -8.47
C GLY A 61 -1.39 -13.28 -9.05
N GLN A 62 -1.13 -12.66 -10.16
CA GLN A 62 0.21 -12.49 -10.71
C GLN A 62 0.56 -11.02 -10.72
N GLY A 63 1.59 -10.63 -10.07
CA GLY A 63 2.01 -9.24 -9.94
C GLY A 63 2.50 -8.95 -8.54
N SER A 64 2.89 -7.72 -8.29
CA SER A 64 3.18 -7.28 -6.93
C SER A 64 1.97 -6.51 -6.41
N ASP A 65 1.18 -7.19 -5.59
CA ASP A 65 -0.14 -6.71 -5.20
C ASP A 65 -0.11 -6.03 -3.83
N THR A 66 -1.05 -5.13 -3.60
CA THR A 66 -1.32 -4.55 -2.29
C THR A 66 -2.72 -4.93 -1.86
N ILE A 67 -2.84 -5.68 -0.76
CA ILE A 67 -4.09 -6.27 -0.34
C ILE A 67 -4.41 -5.88 1.10
N TYR A 68 -5.61 -5.32 1.28
CA TYR A 68 -6.20 -4.96 2.56
C TYR A 68 -7.43 -5.81 2.81
N GLY A 69 -7.45 -6.61 3.86
CA GLY A 69 -8.64 -7.33 4.31
C GLY A 69 -9.69 -6.33 4.79
N GLY A 70 -9.54 -5.83 5.99
CA GLY A 70 -10.39 -4.77 6.51
C GLY A 70 -10.90 -5.01 7.91
N GLN A 71 -12.20 -5.16 8.08
CA GLN A 71 -12.85 -5.56 9.33
C GLN A 71 -13.36 -6.99 9.22
N ASP A 72 -13.49 -7.64 10.38
CA ASP A 72 -13.83 -9.06 10.50
C ASP A 72 -12.66 -9.98 10.06
N SER A 73 -12.91 -11.27 9.88
CA SER A 73 -11.82 -12.24 9.62
C SER A 73 -11.73 -12.59 8.15
N ASP A 74 -10.62 -12.22 7.55
CA ASP A 74 -10.36 -12.29 6.13
C ASP A 74 -9.44 -13.45 5.74
N TRP A 75 -9.55 -13.85 4.47
CA TRP A 75 -8.62 -14.77 3.81
C TRP A 75 -7.92 -14.03 2.69
N ILE A 76 -6.60 -13.84 2.83
CA ILE A 76 -5.78 -13.03 1.91
C ILE A 76 -4.70 -13.89 1.29
N PHE A 77 -4.63 -13.87 -0.04
CA PHE A 77 -3.64 -14.57 -0.86
C PHE A 77 -2.93 -13.56 -1.75
N GLY A 78 -1.59 -13.45 -1.64
CA GLY A 78 -0.75 -12.69 -2.57
C GLY A 78 -0.61 -13.44 -3.89
N ASP A 79 -0.41 -14.76 -3.83
CA ASP A 79 -0.22 -15.70 -4.92
C ASP A 79 1.18 -15.59 -5.57
N ARG A 80 1.43 -14.87 -6.61
CA ARG A 80 2.74 -14.73 -7.29
C ARG A 80 3.17 -13.28 -7.39
N GLY A 81 4.36 -12.97 -6.91
CA GLY A 81 4.98 -11.66 -6.93
C GLY A 81 5.42 -11.24 -5.55
N ASN A 82 5.80 -9.99 -5.41
CA ASN A 82 6.22 -9.46 -4.12
C ASN A 82 5.06 -8.63 -3.55
N ASP A 83 4.32 -9.24 -2.64
CA ASP A 83 3.01 -8.73 -2.21
C ASP A 83 3.08 -8.04 -0.85
N LEU A 84 2.19 -7.07 -0.64
CA LEU A 84 1.94 -6.46 0.66
C LEU A 84 0.57 -6.91 1.19
N LEU A 85 0.57 -7.67 2.28
CA LEU A 85 -0.64 -8.22 2.90
C LEU A 85 -0.90 -7.55 4.25
N ILE A 86 -2.09 -6.99 4.38
CA ILE A 86 -2.57 -6.31 5.58
C ILE A 86 -3.93 -6.90 5.95
N GLY A 87 -4.00 -7.61 7.06
CA GLY A 87 -5.25 -8.20 7.55
C GLY A 87 -6.24 -7.13 7.97
N GLY A 88 -5.89 -6.34 8.97
CA GLY A 88 -6.74 -5.30 9.55
C GLY A 88 -7.30 -5.71 10.90
N GLU A 89 -8.58 -5.37 11.16
CA GLU A 89 -9.27 -5.77 12.39
C GLU A 89 -9.89 -7.16 12.21
N GLY A 90 -9.47 -8.10 13.02
CA GLY A 90 -10.00 -9.46 12.97
C GLY A 90 -8.92 -10.49 13.30
N GLY A 91 -9.18 -11.72 13.00
CA GLY A 91 -8.18 -12.78 13.00
C GLY A 91 -8.06 -13.32 11.59
N ASP A 92 -7.07 -12.83 10.87
CA ASP A 92 -6.94 -13.00 9.44
C ASP A 92 -6.04 -14.18 9.07
N ILE A 93 -6.23 -14.74 7.89
CA ILE A 93 -5.36 -15.77 7.34
C ILE A 93 -4.64 -15.21 6.12
N LEU A 94 -3.32 -15.06 6.27
CA LEU A 94 -2.45 -14.45 5.28
C LEU A 94 -1.55 -15.51 4.65
N THR A 95 -1.56 -15.58 3.34
CA THR A 95 -0.70 -16.45 2.52
C THR A 95 0.01 -15.59 1.47
N GLY A 96 1.31 -15.43 1.56
CA GLY A 96 2.09 -14.63 0.61
C GLY A 96 2.16 -15.29 -0.76
N GLY A 97 2.54 -16.56 -0.78
CA GLY A 97 2.70 -17.31 -2.01
C GLY A 97 4.13 -17.39 -2.47
N ALA A 98 4.41 -16.96 -3.68
CA ALA A 98 5.74 -17.03 -4.27
C ALA A 98 6.30 -15.65 -4.54
N GLY A 99 7.34 -15.26 -3.81
CA GLY A 99 8.00 -13.96 -3.94
C GLY A 99 8.67 -13.53 -2.65
N GLU A 100 8.93 -12.25 -2.55
CA GLU A 100 9.42 -11.60 -1.33
C GLU A 100 8.24 -10.78 -0.74
N ASP A 101 7.50 -11.37 0.20
CA ASP A 101 6.25 -10.82 0.66
C ASP A 101 6.39 -10.04 1.97
N LEU A 102 5.52 -9.06 2.15
CA LEU A 102 5.45 -8.22 3.34
C LEU A 102 4.14 -8.48 4.09
N PHE A 103 4.23 -9.05 5.27
CA PHE A 103 3.11 -9.28 6.17
C PHE A 103 3.05 -8.22 7.24
N VAL A 104 1.98 -7.48 7.30
CA VAL A 104 1.86 -6.37 8.22
C VAL A 104 1.17 -6.78 9.50
N MET A 105 1.83 -6.54 10.63
CA MET A 105 1.29 -6.76 11.99
C MET A 105 1.01 -5.41 12.64
N GLU A 106 -0.26 -5.12 12.82
CA GLU A 106 -0.74 -3.87 13.39
C GLU A 106 -0.91 -3.99 14.90
N LYS A 107 -0.31 -3.07 15.64
CA LYS A 107 -0.46 -3.02 17.10
C LYS A 107 -1.91 -2.74 17.53
N THR A 108 -2.60 -1.93 16.75
CA THR A 108 -3.99 -1.55 17.00
C THR A 108 -4.97 -2.69 16.77
N ALA A 109 -4.64 -3.60 15.87
CA ALA A 109 -5.41 -4.82 15.58
C ALA A 109 -5.05 -6.00 16.49
N ALA A 110 -4.05 -5.86 17.38
CA ALA A 110 -3.55 -6.94 18.22
C ALA A 110 -4.64 -7.57 19.11
N ALA A 111 -4.77 -8.87 18.99
CA ALA A 111 -5.84 -9.66 19.62
C ALA A 111 -5.60 -9.94 21.11
N SER A 112 -6.68 -10.06 21.88
CA SER A 112 -6.61 -10.46 23.29
C SER A 112 -6.42 -11.97 23.47
N THR A 113 -6.80 -12.75 22.47
CA THR A 113 -6.69 -14.22 22.45
C THR A 113 -5.94 -14.69 21.19
N ILE A 114 -5.30 -15.84 21.27
CA ILE A 114 -4.57 -16.42 20.13
C ILE A 114 -5.50 -16.80 18.95
N THR A 115 -6.75 -17.05 19.22
CA THR A 115 -7.74 -17.44 18.20
C THR A 115 -8.27 -16.25 17.39
N GLU A 116 -7.99 -15.05 17.84
CA GLU A 116 -8.35 -13.79 17.18
C GLU A 116 -7.11 -13.13 16.54
N ALA A 117 -5.93 -13.74 16.65
CA ALA A 117 -4.71 -13.22 16.07
C ALA A 117 -4.54 -13.68 14.63
N ASP A 118 -3.91 -12.86 13.81
CA ASP A 118 -3.62 -13.19 12.43
C ASP A 118 -2.71 -14.41 12.29
N ILE A 119 -2.87 -15.15 11.21
CA ILE A 119 -2.09 -16.34 10.92
C ILE A 119 -1.40 -16.18 9.57
N ILE A 120 -0.08 -16.14 9.58
CA ILE A 120 0.75 -16.26 8.38
C ILE A 120 0.98 -17.75 8.12
N THR A 121 0.60 -18.25 6.95
CA THR A 121 0.57 -19.68 6.67
C THR A 121 1.81 -20.24 6.01
N ASP A 122 2.58 -19.43 5.27
CA ASP A 122 3.67 -19.88 4.38
C ASP A 122 4.95 -19.05 4.46
N PHE A 123 5.18 -18.34 5.56
CA PHE A 123 6.34 -17.48 5.77
C PHE A 123 7.67 -18.19 5.50
N GLY A 124 8.51 -17.57 4.66
CA GLY A 124 9.82 -18.12 4.27
C GLY A 124 9.79 -18.88 2.94
N ASN A 125 8.69 -18.82 2.20
CA ASN A 125 8.61 -19.29 0.81
C ASN A 125 9.23 -18.26 -0.20
N GLY A 126 10.15 -17.46 0.29
CA GLY A 126 10.86 -16.38 -0.37
C GLY A 126 11.81 -15.72 0.62
N ASN A 127 12.00 -14.42 0.49
CA ASN A 127 12.72 -13.59 1.48
C ASN A 127 11.73 -12.65 2.22
N ASP A 128 10.68 -13.24 2.74
CA ASP A 128 9.56 -12.55 3.35
C ASP A 128 9.95 -11.74 4.58
N LYS A 129 9.17 -10.70 4.86
CA LYS A 129 9.31 -9.86 6.04
C LYS A 129 8.00 -9.68 6.79
N ILE A 130 8.11 -9.59 8.10
CA ILE A 130 7.04 -9.14 8.98
C ILE A 130 7.25 -7.65 9.25
N VAL A 131 6.25 -6.86 8.93
CA VAL A 131 6.27 -5.42 9.08
C VAL A 131 5.57 -5.05 10.39
N LEU A 132 6.30 -4.43 11.31
CA LEU A 132 5.77 -3.97 12.60
C LEU A 132 5.40 -2.49 12.49
N THR A 133 4.17 -2.14 12.86
CA THR A 133 3.66 -0.77 12.80
C THR A 133 3.77 -0.02 14.13
N ASP A 134 3.34 1.23 14.17
CA ASP A 134 3.24 2.07 15.38
C ASP A 134 4.55 2.23 16.15
N GLY A 135 5.67 2.19 15.43
CA GLY A 135 7.01 2.31 16.04
C GLY A 135 7.43 1.08 16.84
N MET A 136 6.70 -0.04 16.73
CA MET A 136 7.05 -1.31 17.34
C MET A 136 8.37 -1.83 16.77
N LYS A 137 9.22 -2.38 17.62
CA LYS A 137 10.53 -2.93 17.27
C LYS A 137 10.55 -4.43 17.58
N PHE A 138 11.45 -5.15 16.95
CA PHE A 138 11.68 -6.56 17.28
C PHE A 138 11.94 -6.79 18.78
N SER A 139 12.62 -5.86 19.46
CA SER A 139 12.86 -5.90 20.90
C SER A 139 11.59 -5.87 21.76
N ASP A 140 10.49 -5.37 21.21
CA ASP A 140 9.20 -5.25 21.90
C ASP A 140 8.35 -6.53 21.77
N LEU A 141 8.83 -7.51 20.99
CA LEU A 141 8.15 -8.78 20.78
C LEU A 141 8.56 -9.84 21.80
N ASP A 142 7.57 -10.53 22.34
CA ASP A 142 7.73 -11.82 23.01
C ASP A 142 7.40 -12.94 22.02
N LEU A 143 8.43 -13.71 21.65
CA LEU A 143 8.31 -14.83 20.72
C LEU A 143 8.32 -16.15 21.47
N SER A 144 7.32 -16.97 21.24
CA SER A 144 7.26 -18.33 21.78
C SER A 144 6.93 -19.33 20.68
N VAL A 145 7.48 -20.52 20.79
CA VAL A 145 7.29 -21.61 19.82
C VAL A 145 6.45 -22.72 20.44
N ALA A 146 5.34 -23.07 19.81
CA ALA A 146 4.49 -24.18 20.20
C ALA A 146 3.90 -24.83 18.94
N ASP A 147 3.83 -26.15 18.90
CA ASP A 147 3.18 -26.93 17.82
C ASP A 147 3.63 -26.55 16.41
N ASN A 148 4.93 -26.30 16.22
CA ASN A 148 5.54 -25.83 14.96
C ASN A 148 5.03 -24.48 14.47
N GLN A 149 4.62 -23.62 15.39
CA GLN A 149 4.20 -22.25 15.14
C GLN A 149 5.01 -21.29 15.99
N THR A 150 5.32 -20.10 15.45
CA THR A 150 5.85 -19.00 16.24
C THR A 150 4.73 -18.05 16.58
N ILE A 151 4.48 -17.88 17.86
CA ILE A 151 3.48 -16.97 18.41
C ILE A 151 4.18 -15.65 18.74
N MET A 152 3.67 -14.55 18.22
CA MET A 152 4.17 -13.19 18.44
C MET A 152 3.24 -12.41 19.35
N LYS A 153 3.79 -11.83 20.42
CA LYS A 153 3.08 -10.94 21.35
C LYS A 153 3.83 -9.63 21.54
N ASP A 154 3.07 -8.58 21.76
CA ASP A 154 3.63 -7.33 22.30
C ASP A 154 3.94 -7.52 23.79
N LYS A 155 5.20 -7.35 24.20
CA LYS A 155 5.65 -7.47 25.58
C LYS A 155 4.94 -6.53 26.55
N ASN A 156 4.51 -5.36 26.06
CA ASN A 156 3.96 -4.31 26.92
C ASN A 156 2.48 -4.57 27.24
N SER A 157 1.70 -4.94 26.24
CA SER A 157 0.27 -5.22 26.40
C SER A 157 -0.02 -6.68 26.73
N GLY A 158 0.84 -7.60 26.29
CA GLY A 158 0.62 -9.05 26.34
C GLY A 158 -0.33 -9.55 25.25
N ASN A 159 -0.81 -8.67 24.38
CA ASN A 159 -1.69 -9.01 23.27
C ASN A 159 -0.95 -9.80 22.16
N TYR A 160 -1.69 -10.62 21.48
CA TYR A 160 -1.19 -11.40 20.33
C TYR A 160 -1.18 -10.52 19.09
N LEU A 161 -0.04 -10.47 18.41
CA LEU A 161 0.11 -9.77 17.14
C LEU A 161 -0.14 -10.70 15.96
N GLY A 162 0.29 -11.96 16.08
CA GLY A 162 0.08 -12.93 15.04
C GLY A 162 0.76 -14.28 15.34
N VAL A 163 0.47 -15.23 14.46
CA VAL A 163 1.04 -16.58 14.50
C VAL A 163 1.66 -16.89 13.14
N VAL A 164 2.91 -17.34 13.14
CA VAL A 164 3.59 -17.80 11.91
C VAL A 164 3.63 -19.33 11.93
N SER A 165 2.94 -19.94 10.98
CA SER A 165 2.86 -21.39 10.82
C SER A 165 4.11 -21.96 10.14
N GLY A 166 4.56 -23.13 10.56
CA GLY A 166 5.65 -23.86 9.88
C GLY A 166 7.06 -23.29 10.07
N ASN A 167 7.23 -22.16 10.75
CA ASN A 167 8.53 -21.55 10.99
C ASN A 167 8.75 -21.30 12.48
N SER A 168 9.84 -21.85 13.02
CA SER A 168 10.18 -21.78 14.44
C SER A 168 11.38 -20.88 14.77
N ASN A 169 12.00 -20.23 13.78
CA ASN A 169 13.27 -19.53 13.98
C ASN A 169 13.24 -18.08 13.44
N LEU A 170 12.24 -17.30 13.84
CA LEU A 170 12.21 -15.88 13.50
C LEU A 170 13.32 -15.11 14.24
N THR A 171 14.06 -14.32 13.49
CA THR A 171 15.14 -13.46 13.97
C THR A 171 14.87 -12.00 13.60
N GLU A 172 15.58 -11.06 14.18
CA GLU A 172 15.43 -9.65 13.86
C GLU A 172 15.49 -9.33 12.37
N SER A 173 16.25 -10.10 11.61
CA SER A 173 16.36 -9.93 10.14
C SER A 173 15.08 -10.25 9.39
N ASN A 174 14.11 -10.93 9.99
CA ASN A 174 12.80 -11.21 9.42
C ASN A 174 11.81 -10.06 9.61
N PHE A 175 12.18 -9.04 10.39
CA PHE A 175 11.28 -7.95 10.75
C PHE A 175 11.73 -6.62 10.15
N MET A 176 10.74 -5.79 9.83
CA MET A 176 10.88 -4.38 9.50
C MET A 176 10.00 -3.58 10.46
N SER A 177 10.44 -2.39 10.86
CA SER A 177 9.65 -1.52 11.73
C SER A 177 9.23 -0.27 10.95
N LEU A 178 7.95 0.02 10.95
CA LEU A 178 7.38 1.26 10.40
C LEU A 178 6.96 2.21 11.53
N PHE A 179 7.17 3.50 11.33
CA PHE A 179 6.78 4.52 12.29
C PHE A 179 5.43 5.13 11.92
N GLY A 180 4.42 4.85 12.73
CA GLY A 180 3.03 5.21 12.54
C GLY A 180 2.17 3.99 12.24
N GLY A 181 0.88 4.07 12.54
CA GLY A 181 -0.08 3.04 12.11
C GLY A 181 -0.13 2.96 10.59
N ILE A 182 -0.43 1.82 10.06
CA ILE A 182 -0.91 1.73 8.68
C ILE A 182 -2.31 2.36 8.70
N ASP A 183 -2.34 3.65 8.46
CA ASP A 183 -3.58 4.22 7.96
C ASP A 183 -3.75 3.58 6.58
N ARG A 184 -4.78 2.75 6.43
CA ARG A 184 -5.05 1.92 5.25
C ARG A 184 -4.64 2.68 4.01
N GLY A 185 -3.68 2.15 3.24
CA GLY A 185 -3.12 2.86 2.10
C GLY A 185 -4.24 3.45 1.26
N GLN A 186 -4.22 4.77 1.10
CA GLN A 186 -5.38 5.42 0.50
C GLN A 186 -5.53 4.99 -0.96
N LEU A 187 -6.74 4.58 -1.26
CA LEU A 187 -7.20 4.24 -2.59
C LEU A 187 -8.00 5.42 -3.11
N LEU A 188 -7.40 6.24 -3.92
CA LEU A 188 -8.12 7.37 -4.53
C LEU A 188 -8.43 7.04 -6.00
N PRO A 189 -9.66 7.37 -6.45
CA PRO A 189 -9.99 7.19 -7.86
C PRO A 189 -9.11 8.10 -8.72
N ILE A 190 -8.78 7.64 -9.93
CA ILE A 190 -8.18 8.52 -10.92
C ILE A 190 -9.19 9.59 -11.31
N SER A 191 -8.95 10.80 -10.84
CA SER A 191 -9.84 11.94 -11.07
C SER A 191 -9.29 12.87 -12.15
N VAL A 192 -8.01 12.74 -12.51
CA VAL A 192 -7.37 13.57 -13.53
C VAL A 192 -6.59 12.70 -14.49
N ASN A 193 -6.83 12.90 -15.79
CA ASN A 193 -5.98 12.36 -16.84
C ASN A 193 -5.20 13.51 -17.47
N THR A 194 -3.89 13.49 -17.34
CA THR A 194 -2.99 14.47 -17.94
C THR A 194 -2.11 13.84 -19.01
N ILE A 195 -1.48 14.68 -19.81
CA ILE A 195 -0.47 14.24 -20.79
C ILE A 195 0.88 14.79 -20.38
N ILE A 196 1.82 13.91 -20.09
CA ILE A 196 3.21 14.28 -19.79
C ILE A 196 4.08 13.70 -20.92
N ALA A 197 4.72 14.58 -21.69
CA ALA A 197 5.60 14.19 -22.81
C ALA A 197 4.95 13.14 -23.76
N ASP A 198 3.74 13.44 -24.22
CA ASP A 198 2.93 12.62 -25.13
C ASP A 198 2.47 11.26 -24.55
N ARG A 199 2.58 11.07 -23.25
CA ARG A 199 2.07 9.90 -22.52
C ARG A 199 0.91 10.29 -21.63
N ALA A 200 -0.17 9.53 -21.71
CA ALA A 200 -1.29 9.66 -20.80
C ALA A 200 -0.87 9.15 -19.40
N ILE A 201 -1.10 9.96 -18.38
CA ILE A 201 -0.86 9.62 -16.97
C ILE A 201 -2.15 9.86 -16.20
N GLY A 202 -2.64 8.84 -15.55
CA GLY A 202 -3.77 8.92 -14.63
C GLY A 202 -3.30 9.38 -13.25
N LEU A 203 -3.89 10.47 -12.74
CA LEU A 203 -3.53 11.00 -11.43
C LEU A 203 -4.66 10.78 -10.42
N GLU A 204 -4.33 10.17 -9.31
CA GLU A 204 -5.10 10.24 -8.08
C GLU A 204 -4.91 11.61 -7.47
N VAL A 205 -5.96 12.24 -6.95
CA VAL A 205 -5.86 13.60 -6.40
C VAL A 205 -6.09 13.57 -4.89
N ALA A 206 -5.06 13.84 -4.12
CA ALA A 206 -5.11 13.96 -2.67
C ALA A 206 -5.64 15.35 -2.27
N GLN A 207 -6.95 15.47 -2.08
CA GLN A 207 -7.63 16.75 -1.84
C GLN A 207 -7.68 17.15 -0.36
N THR A 208 -7.94 16.20 0.52
CA THR A 208 -8.07 16.46 1.95
C THR A 208 -6.72 16.44 2.66
N PRO A 209 -6.59 17.12 3.83
CA PRO A 209 -5.37 17.03 4.63
C PRO A 209 -4.98 15.61 5.00
N GLN A 210 -5.95 14.73 5.23
CA GLN A 210 -5.69 13.31 5.53
C GLN A 210 -5.13 12.59 4.32
N GLU A 211 -5.75 12.73 3.15
CA GLU A 211 -5.24 12.15 1.90
C GLU A 211 -3.83 12.66 1.56
N GLN A 212 -3.56 13.95 1.75
CA GLN A 212 -2.22 14.51 1.56
C GLN A 212 -1.20 13.99 2.56
N ALA A 213 -1.60 13.71 3.80
CA ALA A 213 -0.73 13.16 4.81
C ALA A 213 -0.39 11.68 4.54
N THR A 214 -1.35 10.91 4.02
CA THR A 214 -1.18 9.49 3.67
C THR A 214 -0.39 9.33 2.37
N GLY A 215 -0.72 10.11 1.33
CA GLY A 215 -0.03 10.05 0.03
C GLY A 215 0.04 8.63 -0.54
N LEU A 216 1.23 8.23 -0.98
CA LEU A 216 1.53 6.90 -1.51
C LEU A 216 2.14 5.95 -0.46
N MET A 217 1.89 6.21 0.84
CA MET A 217 2.34 5.32 1.91
C MET A 217 1.82 3.90 1.68
N PHE A 218 2.65 2.92 2.04
CA PHE A 218 2.37 1.48 2.02
C PHE A 218 2.15 0.85 0.64
N ARG A 219 2.28 1.59 -0.45
CA ARG A 219 2.26 1.02 -1.79
C ARG A 219 3.58 0.36 -2.12
N THR A 220 3.51 -0.87 -2.61
CA THR A 220 4.66 -1.65 -3.09
C THR A 220 5.04 -1.30 -4.52
N GLU A 221 4.12 -0.70 -5.27
CA GLU A 221 4.33 -0.28 -6.65
C GLU A 221 3.50 0.96 -7.02
N LEU A 222 3.96 1.67 -8.05
CA LEU A 222 3.23 2.71 -8.76
C LEU A 222 3.46 2.53 -10.26
N PRO A 223 2.43 2.17 -11.04
CA PRO A 223 2.54 1.92 -12.47
C PRO A 223 3.08 3.11 -13.27
N ASP A 224 3.66 2.82 -14.44
CA ASP A 224 4.26 3.83 -15.31
C ASP A 224 3.28 4.88 -15.85
N ASP A 225 2.01 4.55 -15.89
CA ASP A 225 0.91 5.43 -16.34
C ASP A 225 0.11 6.06 -15.21
N ARG A 226 0.65 5.97 -13.97
CA ARG A 226 0.01 6.45 -12.74
C ARG A 226 0.86 7.48 -12.01
N GLY A 227 0.18 8.26 -11.18
CA GLY A 227 0.78 9.15 -10.21
C GLY A 227 -0.25 9.67 -9.22
N MET A 228 0.24 10.39 -8.21
CA MET A 228 -0.61 11.10 -7.27
C MET A 228 -0.35 12.60 -7.37
N PHE A 229 -1.42 13.39 -7.44
CA PHE A 229 -1.36 14.85 -7.46
C PHE A 229 -1.81 15.42 -6.13
N PHE A 230 -1.02 16.33 -5.60
CA PHE A 230 -1.27 17.07 -4.37
C PHE A 230 -1.50 18.53 -4.70
N PRO A 231 -2.74 19.03 -4.68
CA PRO A 231 -3.01 20.46 -4.82
C PRO A 231 -2.54 21.23 -3.58
N ILE A 232 -1.89 22.37 -3.78
CA ILE A 232 -1.33 23.23 -2.73
C ILE A 232 -1.98 24.60 -2.78
N GLU A 233 -2.97 24.83 -1.95
CA GLU A 233 -3.69 26.10 -1.86
C GLU A 233 -3.59 26.70 -0.44
N PRO A 234 -3.23 28.00 -0.29
CA PRO A 234 -2.61 28.86 -1.30
C PRO A 234 -1.20 28.40 -1.65
N PRO A 235 -0.64 28.83 -2.81
CA PRO A 235 0.71 28.48 -3.21
C PRO A 235 1.74 28.85 -2.14
N ARG A 236 2.61 27.89 -1.78
CA ARG A 236 3.63 28.03 -0.72
C ARG A 236 4.83 27.13 -0.94
N ASN A 237 5.90 27.37 -0.21
CA ASN A 237 6.99 26.41 -0.11
C ASN A 237 6.50 25.19 0.65
N VAL A 238 6.70 24.01 0.07
CA VAL A 238 6.31 22.72 0.65
C VAL A 238 7.53 21.83 0.86
N ARG A 239 7.38 20.89 1.78
CA ARG A 239 8.34 19.83 2.02
C ARG A 239 7.59 18.52 2.11
N PHE A 240 8.02 17.56 1.31
CA PHE A 240 7.51 16.20 1.28
C PHE A 240 8.51 15.25 1.95
N TRP A 241 8.04 14.19 2.50
CA TRP A 241 8.83 13.13 3.11
C TRP A 241 8.44 11.78 2.54
N MET A 242 9.30 10.77 2.71
CA MET A 242 9.08 9.40 2.24
C MET A 242 8.74 8.45 3.40
N LYS A 243 8.19 8.97 4.50
CA LYS A 243 7.84 8.13 5.64
C LYS A 243 6.80 7.11 5.26
N ASN A 244 7.05 5.83 5.56
CA ASN A 244 6.20 4.69 5.21
C ASN A 244 5.90 4.50 3.70
N VAL A 245 6.59 5.18 2.84
CA VAL A 245 6.55 4.91 1.39
C VAL A 245 7.54 3.78 1.11
N LEU A 246 7.10 2.72 0.44
CA LEU A 246 7.89 1.49 0.24
C LEU A 246 8.68 1.49 -1.07
N ILE A 247 8.40 2.41 -1.98
CA ILE A 247 8.98 2.51 -3.31
C ILE A 247 9.73 3.83 -3.51
N GLU A 248 10.67 3.86 -4.44
CA GLU A 248 11.28 5.11 -4.87
C GLU A 248 10.30 5.97 -5.67
N LEU A 249 10.28 7.27 -5.40
CA LEU A 249 9.41 8.22 -6.09
C LEU A 249 10.20 9.36 -6.76
N ASP A 250 9.68 9.83 -7.88
CA ASP A 250 10.04 11.12 -8.46
C ASP A 250 9.03 12.17 -8.02
N MET A 251 9.49 13.24 -7.38
CA MET A 251 8.64 14.36 -6.96
C MET A 251 8.76 15.51 -7.95
N VAL A 252 7.64 15.86 -8.61
CA VAL A 252 7.56 16.93 -9.62
C VAL A 252 6.78 18.11 -9.04
N PHE A 253 7.45 19.21 -8.80
CA PHE A 253 6.90 20.43 -8.18
C PHE A 253 6.45 21.43 -9.24
N LEU A 254 5.24 21.94 -9.11
CA LEU A 254 4.56 22.71 -10.13
C LEU A 254 4.15 24.11 -9.66
N ARG A 255 4.12 25.04 -10.59
CA ARG A 255 3.49 26.34 -10.44
C ARG A 255 2.70 26.69 -11.70
N GLU A 256 1.37 26.85 -11.59
CA GLU A 256 0.48 27.11 -12.73
C GLU A 256 0.67 26.04 -13.84
N GLY A 257 0.82 24.77 -13.43
CA GLY A 257 1.08 23.63 -14.31
C GLY A 257 2.51 23.56 -14.88
N VAL A 258 3.37 24.55 -14.62
CA VAL A 258 4.77 24.57 -15.11
C VAL A 258 5.70 23.92 -14.06
N VAL A 259 6.55 22.99 -14.51
CA VAL A 259 7.53 22.30 -13.67
C VAL A 259 8.57 23.29 -13.12
N GLN A 260 8.61 23.45 -11.81
CA GLN A 260 9.58 24.29 -11.09
C GLN A 260 10.81 23.52 -10.62
N ALA A 261 10.60 22.28 -10.20
CA ALA A 261 11.66 21.39 -9.76
C ALA A 261 11.26 19.93 -9.95
N ILE A 262 12.26 19.06 -10.12
CA ILE A 262 12.11 17.61 -10.10
C ILE A 262 13.14 17.06 -9.12
N ILE A 263 12.70 16.26 -8.14
CA ILE A 263 13.59 15.52 -7.25
C ILE A 263 13.41 14.04 -7.61
N PRO A 264 14.37 13.45 -8.36
CA PRO A 264 14.22 12.09 -8.86
C PRO A 264 14.69 11.05 -7.87
N ASN A 265 14.13 9.85 -7.96
CA ASN A 265 14.53 8.64 -7.23
C ASN A 265 14.67 8.88 -5.72
N VAL A 266 13.67 9.55 -5.13
CA VAL A 266 13.64 9.77 -3.69
C VAL A 266 13.44 8.42 -3.00
N PRO A 267 14.40 7.96 -2.18
CA PRO A 267 14.33 6.63 -1.61
C PRO A 267 13.29 6.51 -0.48
N PRO A 268 12.74 5.31 -0.24
CA PRO A 268 11.95 5.00 0.95
C PRO A 268 12.62 5.43 2.25
N CYS A 269 11.82 5.78 3.26
CA CYS A 269 12.34 6.15 4.56
C CYS A 269 11.59 5.43 5.69
N PHE A 270 12.33 4.59 6.44
CA PHE A 270 11.84 3.77 7.54
C PHE A 270 12.41 4.20 8.90
N SER A 271 12.89 5.44 9.02
CA SER A 271 13.44 5.99 10.26
C SER A 271 12.47 6.93 10.97
N GLU A 272 12.68 7.17 12.27
CA GLU A 272 11.88 8.16 13.02
C GLU A 272 12.00 9.57 12.41
N THR A 273 13.17 9.88 11.84
CA THR A 273 13.47 11.16 11.22
C THR A 273 13.75 10.96 9.73
N CYS A 274 12.73 11.23 8.91
CA CYS A 274 12.88 11.21 7.46
C CYS A 274 13.36 12.55 6.92
N PRO A 275 14.23 12.55 5.89
CA PRO A 275 14.56 13.76 5.15
C PRO A 275 13.32 14.42 4.53
N ASN A 276 13.39 15.73 4.39
CA ASN A 276 12.34 16.50 3.72
C ASN A 276 12.84 16.98 2.35
N TYR A 277 12.00 16.85 1.35
CA TYR A 277 12.29 17.16 -0.05
C TYR A 277 11.38 18.27 -0.57
N GLY A 278 11.91 19.19 -1.33
CA GLY A 278 11.12 20.25 -1.97
C GLY A 278 11.96 21.46 -2.35
N PRO A 279 11.49 22.28 -3.29
CA PRO A 279 12.17 23.48 -3.73
C PRO A 279 12.02 24.65 -2.72
N ASP A 280 12.91 25.64 -2.86
CA ASP A 280 12.82 26.88 -2.08
C ASP A 280 11.96 27.98 -2.77
N VAL A 281 11.06 27.55 -3.64
CA VAL A 281 10.10 28.43 -4.35
C VAL A 281 8.69 27.98 -4.06
N PRO A 282 7.71 28.92 -4.06
CA PRO A 282 6.31 28.57 -3.88
C PRO A 282 5.79 27.72 -5.05
N VAL A 283 5.04 26.66 -4.73
CA VAL A 283 4.36 25.78 -5.67
C VAL A 283 2.87 25.69 -5.36
N ASP A 284 2.07 25.35 -6.35
CA ASP A 284 0.61 25.12 -6.23
C ASP A 284 0.21 23.66 -6.49
N GLY A 285 1.17 22.82 -6.87
CA GLY A 285 0.92 21.39 -7.03
C GLY A 285 2.21 20.57 -6.95
N VAL A 286 2.04 19.31 -6.58
CA VAL A 286 3.13 18.31 -6.63
C VAL A 286 2.56 17.05 -7.28
N ILE A 287 3.31 16.44 -8.20
CA ILE A 287 3.02 15.12 -8.73
C ILE A 287 4.09 14.15 -8.23
N GLU A 288 3.66 13.07 -7.63
CA GLU A 288 4.51 11.91 -7.35
C GLU A 288 4.34 10.88 -8.45
N LEU A 289 5.45 10.41 -9.00
CA LEU A 289 5.56 9.36 -10.01
C LEU A 289 6.50 8.29 -9.49
N ARG A 290 6.46 7.09 -10.04
CA ARG A 290 7.45 6.05 -9.76
C ARG A 290 8.87 6.56 -10.01
N GLY A 291 9.83 6.13 -9.18
CA GLY A 291 11.24 6.49 -9.30
C GLY A 291 11.79 6.25 -10.70
N GLY A 292 12.50 7.23 -11.24
CA GLY A 292 13.04 7.23 -12.60
C GLY A 292 12.04 7.55 -13.71
N ARG A 293 10.74 7.68 -13.40
CA ARG A 293 9.71 7.89 -14.42
C ARG A 293 9.78 9.26 -15.08
N ALA A 294 10.06 10.30 -14.32
CA ALA A 294 10.24 11.66 -14.88
C ALA A 294 11.36 11.70 -15.93
N ALA A 295 12.47 11.02 -15.67
CA ALA A 295 13.58 10.92 -16.62
C ALA A 295 13.20 10.11 -17.87
N GLN A 296 12.46 9.00 -17.73
CA GLN A 296 11.98 8.21 -18.87
C GLN A 296 11.01 9.00 -19.75
N LEU A 297 10.21 9.88 -19.16
CA LEU A 297 9.34 10.81 -19.87
C LEU A 297 10.11 11.98 -20.50
N GLY A 298 11.39 12.17 -20.14
CA GLY A 298 12.17 13.31 -20.58
C GLY A 298 11.72 14.64 -19.99
N LEU A 299 10.99 14.61 -18.85
CA LEU A 299 10.43 15.79 -18.20
C LEU A 299 11.52 16.70 -17.66
N LYS A 300 11.35 18.01 -17.82
CA LYS A 300 12.35 19.03 -17.44
C LYS A 300 11.68 20.21 -16.74
N VAL A 301 12.45 20.93 -15.97
CA VAL A 301 12.06 22.24 -15.44
C VAL A 301 11.69 23.17 -16.58
N GLY A 302 10.55 23.82 -16.47
CA GLY A 302 9.96 24.68 -17.48
C GLY A 302 8.93 24.01 -18.39
N ASP A 303 8.80 22.68 -18.36
CA ASP A 303 7.76 21.98 -19.11
C ASP A 303 6.38 22.26 -18.52
N LEU A 304 5.38 22.33 -19.40
CA LEU A 304 3.97 22.50 -19.02
C LEU A 304 3.28 21.12 -18.93
N ILE A 305 2.67 20.84 -17.81
CA ILE A 305 1.77 19.69 -17.61
C ILE A 305 0.33 20.20 -17.66
N PRO A 306 -0.42 19.86 -18.72
CA PRO A 306 -1.78 20.36 -18.91
C PRO A 306 -2.81 19.61 -18.07
N ASN A 307 -4.03 20.18 -18.02
CA ASN A 307 -5.24 19.54 -17.45
C ASN A 307 -5.11 19.13 -15.97
N LEU A 308 -4.35 19.86 -15.18
CA LEU A 308 -4.37 19.72 -13.71
C LEU A 308 -5.55 20.52 -13.14
N PRO A 309 -6.13 20.10 -11.99
CA PRO A 309 -7.25 20.78 -11.36
C PRO A 309 -6.87 22.15 -10.81
#